data_24625bda48469f367b0a9cb83119a4f6
#
_entry.id   24625bda48469f367b0a9cb83119a4f6
#
_cell.length_a   1.000
_cell.length_b   1.000
_cell.length_c   1.000
_cell.angle_alpha   90.00
_cell.angle_beta   90.00
_cell.angle_gamma   90.00
#
_symmetry.space_group_name_H-M   'P 1'
#
loop_
_entity.id
_entity.type
_entity.pdbx_description
1 polymer ?
#
loop_
_entity_poly.entity_id
_entity_poly.type
_entity_poly.pdbx_seq_one_letter_code
_entity_poly.pdbx_strand_id
1 'polypeptide(L)'
;MKKYFLLFVSISFILFGCKTEKQKEGIEKADSMLEKIEILKKELSSPEIVAYKSIYDTTKLYVAFFESLPPNFERTDSIMDLIYNYGTVDKCFKKLHSVHLAQLSDALDLSKSQITNLRHDIDEGFFTDDEIDVYIHTEDSILKDIEELIKSKLEFAKIHAEKYKIYHPMIVNLKKEFEEKYY
;
A
#
# COMPACT_ATOMS: atom_id res chain seq x y z
N MET A 1 16.84 -56.15 28.41
CA MET A 1 16.71 -54.69 28.36
C MET A 1 17.00 -54.05 26.97
N LYS A 2 17.95 -54.53 26.18
CA LYS A 2 18.24 -53.98 24.83
C LYS A 2 17.13 -54.14 23.78
N LYS A 3 16.27 -55.19 23.86
CA LYS A 3 15.19 -55.43 22.91
C LYS A 3 13.99 -54.45 23.02
N TYR A 4 13.74 -53.95 24.20
CA TYR A 4 12.59 -53.00 24.43
C TYR A 4 12.99 -51.58 24.11
N PHE A 5 14.29 -51.23 24.17
CA PHE A 5 14.79 -49.92 23.78
C PHE A 5 14.66 -49.66 22.28
N LEU A 6 14.91 -50.69 21.46
CA LEU A 6 14.75 -50.61 19.99
C LEU A 6 13.27 -50.47 19.59
N LEU A 7 12.33 -51.11 20.34
CA LEU A 7 10.91 -51.00 20.06
C LEU A 7 10.36 -49.58 20.42
N PHE A 8 10.90 -48.95 21.45
CA PHE A 8 10.53 -47.59 21.88
C PHE A 8 11.02 -46.54 20.88
N VAL A 9 12.21 -46.71 20.32
CA VAL A 9 12.78 -45.79 19.31
C VAL A 9 12.02 -45.90 17.98
N SER A 10 11.58 -47.12 17.58
CA SER A 10 10.78 -47.31 16.35
C SER A 10 9.35 -46.76 16.45
N ILE A 11 8.75 -46.69 17.62
CA ILE A 11 7.42 -46.11 17.83
C ILE A 11 7.51 -44.57 17.81
N SER A 12 8.62 -43.96 18.26
CA SER A 12 8.81 -42.51 18.21
C SER A 12 8.95 -41.96 16.78
N PHE A 13 9.32 -42.78 15.80
CA PHE A 13 9.42 -42.37 14.39
C PHE A 13 8.08 -42.40 13.61
N ILE A 14 7.05 -43.07 14.17
CA ILE A 14 5.74 -43.16 13.50
C ILE A 14 4.82 -41.96 13.84
N LEU A 15 5.21 -41.11 14.79
CA LEU A 15 4.45 -39.92 15.21
C LEU A 15 4.76 -38.65 14.40
N PHE A 16 5.54 -38.72 13.33
CA PHE A 16 5.52 -37.70 12.30
C PHE A 16 4.23 -37.89 11.50
N GLY A 17 3.12 -37.40 12.11
CA GLY A 17 1.79 -37.53 11.55
C GLY A 17 1.74 -36.87 10.17
N CYS A 18 1.16 -37.58 9.21
CA CYS A 18 0.76 -36.93 7.96
C CYS A 18 -0.13 -35.73 8.29
N LYS A 19 0.19 -34.59 7.73
CA LYS A 19 -0.67 -33.39 7.86
C LYS A 19 -2.08 -33.72 7.46
N THR A 20 -3.05 -33.21 8.20
CA THR A 20 -4.46 -33.33 7.84
C THR A 20 -4.71 -32.62 6.50
N GLU A 21 -5.79 -32.97 5.83
CA GLU A 21 -6.19 -32.30 4.60
C GLU A 21 -6.42 -30.79 4.86
N LYS A 22 -6.97 -30.47 6.03
CA LYS A 22 -7.22 -29.10 6.46
C LYS A 22 -5.94 -28.28 6.70
N GLN A 23 -4.92 -28.92 7.29
CA GLN A 23 -3.61 -28.29 7.45
C GLN A 23 -2.97 -27.97 6.08
N LYS A 24 -3.05 -28.86 5.11
CA LYS A 24 -2.54 -28.61 3.76
C LYS A 24 -3.28 -27.47 3.08
N GLU A 25 -4.60 -27.48 3.13
CA GLU A 25 -5.43 -26.40 2.59
C GLU A 25 -5.13 -25.05 3.26
N GLY A 26 -4.96 -25.02 4.58
CA GLY A 26 -4.57 -23.82 5.33
C GLY A 26 -3.22 -23.27 4.91
N ILE A 27 -2.21 -24.13 4.74
CA ILE A 27 -0.87 -23.76 4.27
C ILE A 27 -0.94 -23.18 2.84
N GLU A 28 -1.66 -23.83 1.92
CA GLU A 28 -1.82 -23.34 0.54
C GLU A 28 -2.50 -21.97 0.49
N LYS A 29 -3.51 -21.73 1.32
CA LYS A 29 -4.16 -20.42 1.44
C LYS A 29 -3.20 -19.36 2.02
N ALA A 30 -2.43 -19.69 3.05
CA ALA A 30 -1.43 -18.80 3.60
C ALA A 30 -0.34 -18.46 2.57
N ASP A 31 0.15 -19.43 1.81
CA ASP A 31 1.13 -19.21 0.75
C ASP A 31 0.57 -18.29 -0.35
N SER A 32 -0.69 -18.48 -0.75
CA SER A 32 -1.38 -17.60 -1.72
C SER A 32 -1.52 -16.16 -1.20
N MET A 33 -1.82 -15.97 0.09
CA MET A 33 -1.88 -14.65 0.70
C MET A 33 -0.50 -13.98 0.75
N LEU A 34 0.56 -14.73 1.03
CA LEU A 34 1.94 -14.21 1.01
C LEU A 34 2.36 -13.76 -0.39
N GLU A 35 2.02 -14.53 -1.43
CA GLU A 35 2.26 -14.13 -2.83
C GLU A 35 1.50 -12.85 -3.18
N LYS A 36 0.23 -12.74 -2.77
CA LYS A 36 -0.58 -11.54 -2.97
C LYS A 36 0.05 -10.30 -2.32
N ILE A 37 0.60 -10.42 -1.11
CA ILE A 37 1.33 -9.33 -0.45
C ILE A 37 2.52 -8.85 -1.29
N GLU A 38 3.31 -9.77 -1.86
CA GLU A 38 4.43 -9.38 -2.73
C GLU A 38 3.98 -8.64 -3.99
N ILE A 39 2.84 -9.04 -4.57
CA ILE A 39 2.23 -8.33 -5.71
C ILE A 39 1.82 -6.91 -5.31
N LEU A 40 1.14 -6.74 -4.18
CA LEU A 40 0.70 -5.43 -3.69
C LEU A 40 1.89 -4.51 -3.35
N LYS A 41 2.95 -5.03 -2.75
CA LYS A 41 4.20 -4.28 -2.50
C LYS A 41 4.86 -3.82 -3.79
N LYS A 42 4.89 -4.67 -4.81
CA LYS A 42 5.42 -4.32 -6.13
C LYS A 42 4.57 -3.22 -6.79
N GLU A 43 3.26 -3.25 -6.60
CA GLU A 43 2.36 -2.20 -7.09
C GLU A 43 2.67 -0.85 -6.43
N LEU A 44 2.83 -0.79 -5.09
CA LEU A 44 3.19 0.41 -4.34
C LEU A 44 4.57 0.98 -4.71
N SER A 45 5.47 0.18 -5.27
CA SER A 45 6.79 0.58 -5.74
C SER A 45 6.90 0.68 -7.27
N SER A 46 5.77 0.67 -7.98
CA SER A 46 5.72 0.71 -9.43
C SER A 46 6.34 1.99 -10.01
N PRO A 47 6.88 1.97 -11.25
CA PRO A 47 7.42 3.15 -11.90
C PRO A 47 6.41 4.32 -11.97
N GLU A 48 5.12 4.03 -12.08
CA GLU A 48 4.06 5.04 -12.07
C GLU A 48 3.99 5.77 -10.72
N ILE A 49 4.04 5.04 -9.60
CA ILE A 49 4.04 5.63 -8.26
C ILE A 49 5.31 6.44 -8.01
N VAL A 50 6.45 5.96 -8.48
CA VAL A 50 7.71 6.72 -8.43
C VAL A 50 7.61 8.02 -9.23
N ALA A 51 6.98 8.00 -10.42
CA ALA A 51 6.76 9.19 -11.23
C ALA A 51 5.87 10.24 -10.55
N TYR A 52 4.93 9.84 -9.71
CA TYR A 52 4.10 10.77 -8.92
C TYR A 52 4.90 11.63 -7.96
N LYS A 53 6.08 11.17 -7.53
CA LYS A 53 7.01 12.00 -6.74
C LYS A 53 7.47 13.24 -7.52
N SER A 54 7.76 13.10 -8.81
CA SER A 54 8.13 14.23 -9.69
C SER A 54 6.98 15.24 -9.82
N ILE A 55 5.73 14.77 -9.90
CA ILE A 55 4.56 15.65 -9.90
C ILE A 55 4.49 16.44 -8.58
N TYR A 56 4.67 15.76 -7.45
CA TYR A 56 4.67 16.42 -6.13
C TYR A 56 5.78 17.49 -6.03
N ASP A 57 7.00 17.14 -6.40
CA ASP A 57 8.13 18.06 -6.32
C ASP A 57 7.91 19.30 -7.21
N THR A 58 7.28 19.11 -8.38
CA THR A 58 6.90 20.21 -9.26
C THR A 58 5.76 21.04 -8.70
N THR A 59 4.65 20.43 -8.29
CA THR A 59 3.48 21.15 -7.79
C THR A 59 3.80 21.98 -6.55
N LYS A 60 4.61 21.44 -5.65
CA LYS A 60 5.08 22.14 -4.45
C LYS A 60 5.75 23.48 -4.76
N LEU A 61 6.60 23.54 -5.80
CA LEU A 61 7.29 24.77 -6.19
C LEU A 61 6.32 25.82 -6.70
N TYR A 62 5.35 25.43 -7.52
CA TYR A 62 4.36 26.36 -8.07
C TYR A 62 3.36 26.83 -6.99
N VAL A 63 2.91 25.94 -6.11
CA VAL A 63 2.04 26.32 -4.99
C VAL A 63 2.74 27.33 -4.09
N ALA A 64 4.01 27.09 -3.73
CA ALA A 64 4.80 28.00 -2.92
C ALA A 64 4.95 29.40 -3.60
N PHE A 65 5.11 29.45 -4.93
CA PHE A 65 5.13 30.72 -5.67
C PHE A 65 3.82 31.49 -5.50
N PHE A 66 2.66 30.85 -5.72
CA PHE A 66 1.37 31.53 -5.58
C PHE A 66 1.04 31.92 -4.14
N GLU A 67 1.54 31.18 -3.15
CA GLU A 67 1.44 31.56 -1.73
C GLU A 67 2.31 32.77 -1.36
N SER A 68 3.37 33.03 -2.12
CA SER A 68 4.30 34.16 -1.89
C SER A 68 3.86 35.44 -2.59
N LEU A 69 2.79 35.45 -3.37
CA LEU A 69 2.31 36.63 -4.09
C LEU A 69 1.90 37.77 -3.11
N PRO A 70 2.07 39.03 -3.51
CA PRO A 70 1.68 40.16 -2.68
C PRO A 70 0.15 40.16 -2.45
N PRO A 71 -0.33 40.74 -1.32
CA PRO A 71 -1.78 40.67 -0.97
C PRO A 71 -2.71 41.33 -2.00
N ASN A 72 -2.21 42.21 -2.83
CA ASN A 72 -2.94 42.96 -3.87
C ASN A 72 -2.80 42.33 -5.28
N PHE A 73 -2.33 41.11 -5.40
CA PHE A 73 -2.32 40.42 -6.70
C PHE A 73 -3.74 40.28 -7.27
N GLU A 74 -3.84 40.21 -8.58
CA GLU A 74 -5.10 40.05 -9.30
C GLU A 74 -5.81 38.75 -8.93
N ARG A 75 -7.04 38.85 -8.43
CA ARG A 75 -7.86 37.72 -7.94
C ARG A 75 -9.18 37.66 -8.71
N THR A 76 -9.14 37.23 -9.95
CA THR A 76 -10.37 36.86 -10.65
C THR A 76 -10.80 35.44 -10.22
N ASP A 77 -12.09 35.15 -10.32
CA ASP A 77 -12.63 33.84 -9.95
C ASP A 77 -11.90 32.72 -10.74
N SER A 78 -11.65 32.91 -12.04
CA SER A 78 -10.96 31.92 -12.86
C SER A 78 -9.50 31.68 -12.44
N ILE A 79 -8.77 32.72 -12.01
CA ILE A 79 -7.42 32.58 -11.48
C ILE A 79 -7.43 31.83 -10.15
N MET A 80 -8.35 32.19 -9.28
CA MET A 80 -8.46 31.54 -7.97
C MET A 80 -8.88 30.07 -8.09
N ASP A 81 -9.81 29.77 -8.98
CA ASP A 81 -10.24 28.39 -9.26
C ASP A 81 -9.08 27.54 -9.83
N LEU A 82 -8.28 28.09 -10.72
CA LEU A 82 -7.11 27.41 -11.27
C LEU A 82 -6.07 27.11 -10.19
N ILE A 83 -5.72 28.09 -9.38
CA ILE A 83 -4.76 27.94 -8.25
C ILE A 83 -5.29 26.92 -7.24
N TYR A 84 -6.58 27.00 -6.89
CA TYR A 84 -7.22 26.08 -5.95
C TYR A 84 -7.18 24.64 -6.49
N ASN A 85 -7.61 24.43 -7.72
CA ASN A 85 -7.61 23.09 -8.34
C ASN A 85 -6.20 22.49 -8.44
N TYR A 86 -5.21 23.33 -8.77
CA TYR A 86 -3.81 22.88 -8.78
C TYR A 86 -3.30 22.56 -7.37
N GLY A 87 -3.71 23.34 -6.37
CA GLY A 87 -3.40 23.05 -4.97
C GLY A 87 -4.02 21.73 -4.46
N THR A 88 -5.16 21.29 -5.03
CA THR A 88 -5.71 19.96 -4.71
C THR A 88 -4.84 18.82 -5.23
N VAL A 89 -4.19 19.02 -6.38
CA VAL A 89 -3.22 18.08 -6.93
C VAL A 89 -2.00 17.96 -6.02
N ASP A 90 -1.43 19.08 -5.59
CA ASP A 90 -0.31 19.10 -4.64
C ASP A 90 -0.65 18.36 -3.34
N LYS A 91 -1.79 18.68 -2.73
CA LYS A 91 -2.26 18.03 -1.49
C LYS A 91 -2.42 16.52 -1.64
N CYS A 92 -2.91 16.05 -2.80
CA CYS A 92 -3.05 14.63 -3.08
C CYS A 92 -1.69 13.93 -3.05
N PHE A 93 -0.73 14.41 -3.83
CA PHE A 93 0.58 13.77 -3.93
C PHE A 93 1.44 13.96 -2.68
N LYS A 94 1.29 15.09 -1.97
CA LYS A 94 1.87 15.27 -0.65
C LYS A 94 1.43 14.17 0.32
N LYS A 95 0.10 13.93 0.43
CA LYS A 95 -0.43 12.88 1.31
C LYS A 95 0.00 11.48 0.86
N LEU A 96 0.00 11.21 -0.44
CA LEU A 96 0.43 9.92 -0.97
C LEU A 96 1.84 9.60 -0.50
N HIS A 97 2.79 10.50 -0.72
CA HIS A 97 4.21 10.25 -0.43
C HIS A 97 4.60 10.40 1.04
N SER A 98 3.98 11.35 1.78
CA SER A 98 4.36 11.59 3.18
C SER A 98 3.65 10.70 4.19
N VAL A 99 2.54 10.07 3.81
CA VAL A 99 1.69 9.31 4.73
C VAL A 99 1.29 7.95 4.16
N HIS A 100 0.59 7.93 3.01
CA HIS A 100 -0.12 6.73 2.59
C HIS A 100 0.81 5.59 2.17
N LEU A 101 1.87 5.86 1.40
CA LEU A 101 2.77 4.80 0.94
C LEU A 101 3.48 4.11 2.11
N ALA A 102 3.93 4.86 3.11
CA ALA A 102 4.55 4.28 4.31
C ALA A 102 3.55 3.43 5.10
N GLN A 103 2.36 3.99 5.40
CA GLN A 103 1.33 3.26 6.15
C GLN A 103 0.87 1.97 5.47
N LEU A 104 0.71 2.00 4.13
CA LEU A 104 0.31 0.81 3.36
C LEU A 104 1.43 -0.23 3.31
N SER A 105 2.68 0.20 3.18
CA SER A 105 3.84 -0.71 3.27
C SER A 105 3.93 -1.36 4.63
N ASP A 106 3.81 -0.59 5.72
CA ASP A 106 3.87 -1.10 7.10
C ASP A 106 2.72 -2.10 7.38
N ALA A 107 1.51 -1.80 6.87
CA ALA A 107 0.37 -2.71 7.00
C ALA A 107 0.61 -4.05 6.27
N LEU A 108 1.18 -4.01 5.06
CA LEU A 108 1.55 -5.23 4.31
C LEU A 108 2.68 -6.00 5.01
N ASP A 109 3.65 -5.31 5.62
CA ASP A 109 4.74 -5.95 6.37
C ASP A 109 4.21 -6.66 7.63
N LEU A 110 3.29 -6.02 8.34
CA LEU A 110 2.63 -6.61 9.49
C LEU A 110 1.81 -7.85 9.10
N SER A 111 0.97 -7.73 8.06
CA SER A 111 0.16 -8.83 7.55
C SER A 111 1.04 -10.00 7.08
N LYS A 112 2.16 -9.71 6.38
CA LYS A 112 3.15 -10.73 6.00
C LYS A 112 3.70 -11.50 7.19
N SER A 113 4.06 -10.79 8.26
CA SER A 113 4.56 -11.41 9.49
C SER A 113 3.51 -12.30 10.14
N GLN A 114 2.28 -11.83 10.26
CA GLN A 114 1.17 -12.58 10.87
C GLN A 114 0.85 -13.84 10.08
N ILE A 115 0.72 -13.74 8.75
CA ILE A 115 0.42 -14.89 7.87
C ILE A 115 1.59 -15.89 7.86
N THR A 116 2.85 -15.41 7.92
CA THR A 116 4.02 -16.29 8.01
C THR A 116 4.00 -17.11 9.31
N ASN A 117 3.68 -16.47 10.43
CA ASN A 117 3.56 -17.16 11.72
C ASN A 117 2.38 -18.13 11.71
N LEU A 118 1.21 -17.70 11.22
CA LEU A 118 0.03 -18.56 11.09
C LEU A 118 0.33 -19.81 10.24
N ARG A 119 0.98 -19.63 9.09
CA ARG A 119 1.42 -20.73 8.24
C ARG A 119 2.33 -21.71 8.98
N HIS A 120 3.31 -21.20 9.74
CA HIS A 120 4.19 -22.01 10.55
C HIS A 120 3.43 -22.81 11.62
N ASP A 121 2.54 -22.16 12.35
CA ASP A 121 1.77 -22.77 13.42
C ASP A 121 0.80 -23.85 12.91
N ILE A 122 0.22 -23.64 11.70
CA ILE A 122 -0.56 -24.68 11.00
C ILE A 122 0.34 -25.86 10.62
N ASP A 123 1.55 -25.58 10.12
CA ASP A 123 2.52 -26.60 9.69
C ASP A 123 2.96 -27.50 10.85
N GLU A 124 3.15 -26.89 12.04
CA GLU A 124 3.51 -27.58 13.28
C GLU A 124 2.31 -28.28 13.96
N GLY A 125 1.08 -28.03 13.48
CA GLY A 125 -0.11 -28.69 14.02
C GLY A 125 -0.59 -28.12 15.36
N PHE A 126 -0.33 -26.83 15.60
CA PHE A 126 -0.75 -26.15 16.85
C PHE A 126 -2.24 -25.81 16.90
N PHE A 127 -2.95 -25.92 15.76
CA PHE A 127 -4.35 -25.56 15.63
C PHE A 127 -5.23 -26.77 15.30
N THR A 128 -6.44 -26.73 15.79
CA THR A 128 -7.53 -27.60 15.34
C THR A 128 -8.02 -27.17 13.94
N ASP A 129 -8.73 -28.04 13.25
CA ASP A 129 -9.26 -27.76 11.91
C ASP A 129 -10.20 -26.54 11.90
N ASP A 130 -11.03 -26.37 12.95
CA ASP A 130 -11.93 -25.21 13.10
C ASP A 130 -11.15 -23.91 13.35
N GLU A 131 -10.08 -23.95 14.13
CA GLU A 131 -9.23 -22.79 14.37
C GLU A 131 -8.48 -22.34 13.12
N ILE A 132 -8.01 -23.29 12.30
CA ILE A 132 -7.38 -23.00 11.00
C ILE A 132 -8.33 -22.20 10.12
N ASP A 133 -9.60 -22.61 10.01
CA ASP A 133 -10.59 -21.91 9.19
C ASP A 133 -10.83 -20.47 9.71
N VAL A 134 -10.95 -20.30 11.00
CA VAL A 134 -11.17 -18.97 11.62
C VAL A 134 -9.99 -18.05 11.35
N TYR A 135 -8.77 -18.51 11.61
CA TYR A 135 -7.59 -17.67 11.45
C TYR A 135 -7.28 -17.33 9.99
N ILE A 136 -7.36 -18.31 9.08
CA ILE A 136 -7.20 -18.09 7.64
C ILE A 136 -8.24 -17.09 7.13
N HIS A 137 -9.50 -17.23 7.53
CA HIS A 137 -10.55 -16.30 7.12
C HIS A 137 -10.31 -14.88 7.65
N THR A 138 -9.82 -14.77 8.89
CA THR A 138 -9.51 -13.48 9.50
C THR A 138 -8.39 -12.76 8.75
N GLU A 139 -7.28 -13.44 8.49
CA GLU A 139 -6.15 -12.86 7.76
C GLU A 139 -6.50 -12.52 6.30
N ASP A 140 -7.28 -13.36 5.61
CA ASP A 140 -7.77 -13.09 4.25
C ASP A 140 -8.66 -11.83 4.22
N SER A 141 -9.53 -11.64 5.23
CA SER A 141 -10.36 -10.45 5.34
C SER A 141 -9.52 -9.19 5.54
N ILE A 142 -8.54 -9.22 6.45
CA ILE A 142 -7.61 -8.10 6.70
C ILE A 142 -6.84 -7.75 5.43
N LEU A 143 -6.32 -8.76 4.73
CA LEU A 143 -5.56 -8.53 3.49
C LEU A 143 -6.44 -7.94 2.38
N LYS A 144 -7.72 -8.32 2.28
CA LYS A 144 -8.69 -7.72 1.36
C LYS A 144 -8.94 -6.25 1.67
N ASP A 145 -9.09 -5.90 2.94
CA ASP A 145 -9.28 -4.51 3.35
C ASP A 145 -8.06 -3.65 2.99
N ILE A 146 -6.85 -4.17 3.19
CA ILE A 146 -5.60 -3.50 2.78
C ILE A 146 -5.55 -3.33 1.25
N GLU A 147 -5.88 -4.36 0.48
CA GLU A 147 -5.93 -4.31 -0.99
C GLU A 147 -6.90 -3.24 -1.49
N GLU A 148 -8.12 -3.21 -0.95
CA GLU A 148 -9.13 -2.21 -1.31
C GLU A 148 -8.66 -0.78 -0.99
N LEU A 149 -7.99 -0.61 0.16
CA LEU A 149 -7.41 0.68 0.52
C LEU A 149 -6.31 1.10 -0.44
N ILE A 150 -5.40 0.20 -0.83
CA ILE A 150 -4.36 0.44 -1.83
C ILE A 150 -5.01 0.89 -3.14
N LYS A 151 -5.95 0.12 -3.70
CA LYS A 151 -6.66 0.44 -4.94
C LYS A 151 -7.31 1.81 -4.89
N SER A 152 -8.01 2.12 -3.80
CA SER A 152 -8.65 3.42 -3.59
C SER A 152 -7.65 4.59 -3.61
N LYS A 153 -6.49 4.45 -2.93
CA LYS A 153 -5.48 5.52 -2.88
C LYS A 153 -4.77 5.70 -4.22
N LEU A 154 -4.46 4.62 -4.91
CA LEU A 154 -3.81 4.68 -6.22
C LEU A 154 -4.75 5.23 -7.30
N GLU A 155 -6.02 4.84 -7.31
CA GLU A 155 -7.02 5.40 -8.24
C GLU A 155 -7.21 6.90 -7.99
N PHE A 156 -7.28 7.33 -6.73
CA PHE A 156 -7.35 8.75 -6.40
C PHE A 156 -6.12 9.52 -6.89
N ALA A 157 -4.93 8.96 -6.74
CA ALA A 157 -3.69 9.55 -7.26
C ALA A 157 -3.70 9.64 -8.79
N LYS A 158 -4.17 8.62 -9.48
CA LYS A 158 -4.29 8.58 -10.94
C LYS A 158 -5.22 9.69 -11.46
N ILE A 159 -6.38 9.87 -10.84
CA ILE A 159 -7.30 10.97 -11.18
C ILE A 159 -6.60 12.33 -11.04
N HIS A 160 -5.78 12.52 -9.99
CA HIS A 160 -5.05 13.77 -9.80
C HIS A 160 -3.85 13.93 -10.74
N ALA A 161 -3.25 12.83 -11.21
CA ALA A 161 -2.25 12.88 -12.26
C ALA A 161 -2.84 13.38 -13.60
N GLU A 162 -4.05 12.98 -13.95
CA GLU A 162 -4.75 13.52 -15.12
C GLU A 162 -5.10 15.00 -14.93
N LYS A 163 -5.55 15.42 -13.76
CA LYS A 163 -5.76 16.85 -13.45
C LYS A 163 -4.47 17.65 -13.55
N TYR A 164 -3.33 17.10 -13.10
CA TYR A 164 -2.02 17.73 -13.28
C TYR A 164 -1.73 18.02 -14.74
N LYS A 165 -1.93 17.07 -15.64
CA LYS A 165 -1.70 17.24 -17.08
C LYS A 165 -2.50 18.39 -17.67
N ILE A 166 -3.73 18.60 -17.17
CA ILE A 166 -4.61 19.68 -17.63
C ILE A 166 -4.19 21.03 -17.04
N TYR A 167 -3.97 21.11 -15.74
CA TYR A 167 -3.76 22.38 -15.06
C TYR A 167 -2.32 22.88 -15.12
N HIS A 168 -1.33 21.99 -15.17
CA HIS A 168 0.08 22.41 -15.11
C HIS A 168 0.51 23.37 -16.22
N PRO A 169 0.16 23.19 -17.50
CA PRO A 169 0.49 24.16 -18.54
C PRO A 169 -0.13 25.55 -18.28
N MET A 170 -1.37 25.56 -17.76
CA MET A 170 -2.07 26.83 -17.43
C MET A 170 -1.39 27.56 -16.28
N ILE A 171 -0.99 26.81 -15.26
CA ILE A 171 -0.27 27.34 -14.07
C ILE A 171 1.13 27.86 -14.47
N VAL A 172 1.82 27.19 -15.38
CA VAL A 172 3.12 27.65 -15.91
C VAL A 172 2.97 29.02 -16.60
N ASN A 173 1.94 29.19 -17.43
CA ASN A 173 1.66 30.44 -18.11
C ASN A 173 1.27 31.56 -17.11
N LEU A 174 0.37 31.26 -16.19
CA LEU A 174 -0.06 32.20 -15.16
C LEU A 174 1.12 32.66 -14.28
N LYS A 175 2.03 31.73 -13.94
CA LYS A 175 3.24 32.08 -13.19
C LYS A 175 4.10 33.09 -13.95
N LYS A 176 4.35 32.89 -15.26
CA LYS A 176 5.11 33.84 -16.09
C LYS A 176 4.48 35.22 -16.11
N GLU A 177 3.16 35.30 -16.35
CA GLU A 177 2.42 36.56 -16.34
C GLU A 177 2.56 37.30 -15.00
N PHE A 178 2.53 36.57 -13.90
CA PHE A 178 2.66 37.13 -12.56
C PHE A 178 4.08 37.53 -12.20
N GLU A 179 5.10 36.78 -12.68
CA GLU A 179 6.51 37.18 -12.55
C GLU A 179 6.78 38.52 -13.26
N GLU A 180 6.27 38.68 -14.49
CA GLU A 180 6.40 39.93 -15.26
C GLU A 180 5.65 41.12 -14.64
N LYS A 181 4.54 40.86 -13.93
CA LYS A 181 3.66 41.90 -13.37
C LYS A 181 4.04 42.35 -11.97
N TYR A 182 4.61 41.45 -11.16
CA TYR A 182 4.80 41.69 -9.72
C TYR A 182 6.25 41.63 -9.25
N TYR A 183 7.20 41.18 -10.10
CA TYR A 183 8.63 41.12 -9.80
C TYR A 183 9.48 41.73 -10.92
#